data_67edc6a02d5b3c75509135c71f3efb57
#
_entry.id   67edc6a02d5b3c75509135c71f3efb57
#
_cell.length_a   1.000
_cell.length_b   1.000
_cell.length_c   1.000
_cell.angle_alpha   90.00
_cell.angle_beta   90.00
_cell.angle_gamma   90.00
#
_symmetry.space_group_name_H-M   'P 1'
#
loop_
_entity.id
_entity.type
_entity.pdbx_description
1 polymer ?
#
loop_
_entity_poly.entity_id
_entity_poly.type
_entity_poly.pdbx_seq_one_letter_code
_entity_poly.pdbx_strand_id
1 'polypeptide(L)'
;AGPKAEVLHWWTSGGEAKALSVLKADFAAKGGVWTDMPVAGGGGDAAMQTLKARIVAGDSPAAAQVKGPSIQEYDDQGVIKPYNIDSVAKAEGWDNLVSKQVAQHMKCNNFTQYCAAPVNIHRIDWFWANKSVLDSNGIKMPTTWKQFNAAADKLQAAGIIPFAHGGQPWQDATVFEAVALGIGGNDFYKKAFIDLDQAALSGSTMVKIFDQMRKLKSYTDAGSPGRDWNVATGMVMDGKAAFQIMGDWAKGEFSAKGLVSGKDYICSPTPSNNGYLYNVDSFVFYNVKGADKVEGQKLLASLIMGKNFQKVFNMYKGSIPARLDVSMDDFDDCAKKSNSDLNAASKAGGLMPSYAHGMALKGAQSGAITDVVTQHFNSNMSSKDAAMKL
;
A
#
# COMPACT_ATOMS: atom_id res chain seq x y z
N ALA A 1 17.05 22.42 -24.48
CA ALA A 1 16.12 21.33 -24.22
C ALA A 1 15.58 21.45 -22.80
N GLY A 2 14.27 21.26 -22.60
CA GLY A 2 13.62 21.36 -21.29
C GLY A 2 13.95 20.20 -20.36
N PRO A 3 13.45 20.24 -19.11
CA PRO A 3 13.61 19.14 -18.15
C PRO A 3 13.03 17.83 -18.69
N LYS A 4 13.73 16.71 -18.47
CA LYS A 4 13.31 15.39 -18.93
C LYS A 4 13.33 14.39 -17.79
N ALA A 5 12.31 13.50 -17.73
CA ALA A 5 12.29 12.42 -16.79
C ALA A 5 11.62 11.18 -17.38
N GLU A 6 12.32 10.04 -17.28
CA GLU A 6 11.74 8.73 -17.50
C GLU A 6 11.30 8.17 -16.16
N VAL A 7 10.04 7.74 -16.04
CA VAL A 7 9.42 7.35 -14.78
C VAL A 7 8.84 5.95 -14.86
N LEU A 8 9.37 5.05 -14.05
CA LEU A 8 8.88 3.69 -13.90
C LEU A 8 7.87 3.61 -12.76
N HIS A 9 6.70 3.04 -13.03
CA HIS A 9 5.64 2.88 -12.04
C HIS A 9 4.74 1.69 -12.39
N TRP A 10 3.84 1.30 -11.46
CA TRP A 10 2.85 0.23 -11.71
C TRP A 10 1.39 0.70 -11.57
N TRP A 11 1.15 2.00 -11.67
CA TRP A 11 -0.19 2.58 -11.56
C TRP A 11 -0.95 2.55 -12.88
N THR A 12 -1.46 1.39 -13.22
CA THR A 12 -2.10 1.10 -14.51
C THR A 12 -3.61 0.85 -14.44
N SER A 13 -4.20 0.69 -13.24
CA SER A 13 -5.66 0.59 -13.07
C SER A 13 -6.34 1.92 -13.36
N GLY A 14 -7.68 1.92 -13.51
CA GLY A 14 -8.45 3.11 -13.82
C GLY A 14 -8.24 4.26 -12.84
N GLY A 15 -8.36 4.01 -11.54
CA GLY A 15 -8.16 5.01 -10.49
C GLY A 15 -6.71 5.46 -10.38
N GLU A 16 -5.78 4.51 -10.51
CA GLU A 16 -4.34 4.78 -10.44
C GLU A 16 -3.85 5.63 -11.60
N ALA A 17 -4.24 5.28 -12.82
CA ALA A 17 -3.86 6.04 -14.02
C ALA A 17 -4.41 7.46 -13.98
N LYS A 18 -5.64 7.62 -13.52
CA LYS A 18 -6.27 8.93 -13.35
C LYS A 18 -5.52 9.78 -12.34
N ALA A 19 -5.10 9.21 -11.22
CA ALA A 19 -4.31 9.90 -10.21
C ALA A 19 -2.96 10.37 -10.77
N LEU A 20 -2.24 9.49 -11.47
CA LEU A 20 -0.93 9.80 -12.04
C LEU A 20 -1.02 10.87 -13.14
N SER A 21 -2.15 10.95 -13.85
CA SER A 21 -2.33 11.96 -14.92
C SER A 21 -2.17 13.38 -14.42
N VAL A 22 -2.44 13.64 -13.15
CA VAL A 22 -2.25 14.95 -12.51
C VAL A 22 -0.76 15.35 -12.52
N LEU A 23 0.11 14.42 -12.13
CA LEU A 23 1.56 14.67 -12.11
C LEU A 23 2.11 14.87 -13.51
N LYS A 24 1.67 14.04 -14.46
CA LYS A 24 2.09 14.17 -15.88
C LYS A 24 1.71 15.53 -16.44
N ALA A 25 0.49 15.99 -16.17
CA ALA A 25 0.01 17.29 -16.63
C ALA A 25 0.79 18.44 -16.00
N ASP A 26 1.06 18.39 -14.69
CA ASP A 26 1.83 19.41 -13.99
C ASP A 26 3.27 19.48 -14.51
N PHE A 27 3.88 18.33 -14.78
CA PHE A 27 5.23 18.25 -15.34
C PHE A 27 5.30 18.88 -16.73
N ALA A 28 4.35 18.55 -17.60
CA ALA A 28 4.24 19.13 -18.94
C ALA A 28 3.99 20.66 -18.91
N ALA A 29 3.14 21.11 -17.99
CA ALA A 29 2.83 22.54 -17.83
C ALA A 29 4.05 23.38 -17.43
N LYS A 30 5.05 22.77 -16.81
CA LYS A 30 6.34 23.40 -16.47
C LYS A 30 7.41 23.19 -17.53
N GLY A 31 7.04 22.74 -18.72
CA GLY A 31 7.96 22.50 -19.83
C GLY A 31 8.71 21.17 -19.76
N GLY A 32 8.33 20.28 -18.87
CA GLY A 32 8.95 18.96 -18.72
C GLY A 32 8.51 17.97 -19.80
N VAL A 33 9.42 17.08 -20.17
CA VAL A 33 9.15 15.97 -21.08
C VAL A 33 9.14 14.67 -20.27
N TRP A 34 7.95 14.08 -20.11
CA TRP A 34 7.73 12.83 -19.39
C TRP A 34 7.86 11.65 -20.34
N THR A 35 8.73 10.69 -20.02
CA THR A 35 8.79 9.40 -20.71
C THR A 35 8.16 8.35 -19.78
N ASP A 36 6.99 7.84 -20.15
CA ASP A 36 6.24 6.92 -19.31
C ASP A 36 6.77 5.49 -19.44
N MET A 37 6.95 4.84 -18.30
CA MET A 37 7.40 3.44 -18.26
C MET A 37 6.50 2.65 -17.29
N PRO A 38 5.24 2.36 -17.70
CA PRO A 38 4.33 1.60 -16.87
C PRO A 38 4.65 0.11 -16.93
N VAL A 39 4.61 -0.55 -15.77
CA VAL A 39 4.72 -2.01 -15.66
C VAL A 39 3.53 -2.50 -14.84
N ALA A 40 2.58 -3.14 -15.50
CA ALA A 40 1.37 -3.64 -14.85
C ALA A 40 1.69 -4.71 -13.80
N GLY A 41 0.89 -4.74 -12.76
CA GLY A 41 1.01 -5.70 -11.65
C GLY A 41 0.91 -4.99 -10.30
N GLY A 42 -0.22 -5.17 -9.61
CA GLY A 42 -0.46 -4.61 -8.28
C GLY A 42 0.61 -5.07 -7.28
N GLY A 43 0.97 -4.20 -6.35
CA GLY A 43 2.03 -4.48 -5.38
C GLY A 43 3.44 -4.21 -5.89
N GLY A 44 3.65 -4.09 -7.21
CA GLY A 44 4.92 -3.64 -7.79
C GLY A 44 5.97 -4.73 -8.05
N ASP A 45 5.66 -6.00 -7.91
CA ASP A 45 6.66 -7.08 -8.07
C ASP A 45 7.25 -7.12 -9.48
N ALA A 46 6.42 -7.05 -10.52
CA ALA A 46 6.86 -7.03 -11.90
C ALA A 46 7.67 -5.77 -12.22
N ALA A 47 7.26 -4.62 -11.70
CA ALA A 47 7.96 -3.36 -11.85
C ALA A 47 9.36 -3.43 -11.22
N MET A 48 9.49 -4.04 -10.05
CA MET A 48 10.79 -4.18 -9.37
C MET A 48 11.74 -5.10 -10.14
N GLN A 49 11.24 -6.15 -10.79
CA GLN A 49 12.05 -7.00 -11.66
C GLN A 49 12.58 -6.23 -12.87
N THR A 50 11.72 -5.43 -13.50
CA THR A 50 12.10 -4.56 -14.64
C THR A 50 13.15 -3.52 -14.20
N LEU A 51 12.95 -2.89 -13.05
CA LEU A 51 13.90 -1.92 -12.49
C LEU A 51 15.26 -2.56 -12.24
N LYS A 52 15.29 -3.74 -11.63
CA LYS A 52 16.52 -4.48 -11.37
C LYS A 52 17.30 -4.75 -12.66
N ALA A 53 16.61 -5.19 -13.71
CA ALA A 53 17.24 -5.43 -15.02
C ALA A 53 17.85 -4.16 -15.61
N ARG A 54 17.14 -3.03 -15.52
CA ARG A 54 17.62 -1.71 -15.98
C ARG A 54 18.86 -1.27 -15.21
N ILE A 55 18.87 -1.44 -13.89
CA ILE A 55 20.00 -1.08 -13.03
C ILE A 55 21.23 -1.92 -13.36
N VAL A 56 21.08 -3.24 -13.51
CA VAL A 56 22.17 -4.14 -13.89
C VAL A 56 22.76 -3.76 -15.24
N ALA A 57 21.92 -3.32 -16.19
CA ALA A 57 22.37 -2.86 -17.49
C ALA A 57 23.04 -1.48 -17.48
N GLY A 58 23.10 -0.79 -16.34
CA GLY A 58 23.64 0.57 -16.24
C GLY A 58 22.74 1.62 -16.86
N ASP A 59 21.45 1.35 -16.99
CA ASP A 59 20.45 2.19 -17.66
C ASP A 59 19.26 2.48 -16.73
N SER A 60 19.54 3.09 -15.58
CA SER A 60 18.53 3.45 -14.59
C SER A 60 17.60 4.54 -15.11
N PRO A 61 16.28 4.46 -14.84
CA PRO A 61 15.36 5.55 -15.14
C PRO A 61 15.69 6.79 -14.28
N ALA A 62 15.13 7.94 -14.63
CA ALA A 62 15.28 9.14 -13.80
C ALA A 62 14.63 8.96 -12.43
N ALA A 63 13.47 8.33 -12.41
CA ALA A 63 12.74 8.02 -11.19
C ALA A 63 12.04 6.68 -11.31
N ALA A 64 11.89 5.97 -10.20
CA ALA A 64 11.12 4.75 -10.12
C ALA A 64 10.33 4.71 -8.81
N GLN A 65 9.13 4.16 -8.88
CA GLN A 65 8.31 3.88 -7.71
C GLN A 65 8.98 2.77 -6.88
N VAL A 66 9.37 3.08 -5.65
CA VAL A 66 10.01 2.14 -4.71
C VAL A 66 9.52 2.47 -3.30
N LYS A 67 9.42 1.45 -2.45
CA LYS A 67 8.93 1.60 -1.09
C LYS A 67 9.93 1.10 -0.05
N GLY A 68 9.94 1.76 1.11
CA GLY A 68 10.57 1.28 2.33
C GLY A 68 12.07 0.98 2.25
N PRO A 69 12.54 -0.06 2.96
CA PRO A 69 13.97 -0.39 3.02
C PRO A 69 14.66 -0.69 1.69
N SER A 70 13.91 -1.04 0.65
CA SER A 70 14.44 -1.21 -0.70
C SER A 70 15.09 0.07 -1.24
N ILE A 71 14.67 1.23 -0.75
CA ILE A 71 15.27 2.52 -1.12
C ILE A 71 16.74 2.54 -0.69
N GLN A 72 17.02 2.19 0.56
CA GLN A 72 18.37 2.17 1.09
C GLN A 72 19.22 1.05 0.48
N GLU A 73 18.60 -0.05 0.08
CA GLU A 73 19.30 -1.13 -0.64
C GLU A 73 19.84 -0.65 -1.99
N TYR A 74 19.08 0.16 -2.74
CA TYR A 74 19.57 0.76 -3.98
C TYR A 74 20.68 1.78 -3.72
N ASP A 75 20.60 2.52 -2.63
CA ASP A 75 21.68 3.43 -2.23
C ASP A 75 22.98 2.65 -1.95
N ASP A 76 22.89 1.52 -1.25
CA ASP A 76 24.03 0.65 -0.98
C ASP A 76 24.68 0.09 -2.26
N GLN A 77 23.90 -0.05 -3.33
CA GLN A 77 24.41 -0.44 -4.66
C GLN A 77 25.10 0.69 -5.41
N GLY A 78 25.09 1.92 -4.88
CA GLY A 78 25.75 3.08 -5.49
C GLY A 78 25.04 3.67 -6.70
N VAL A 79 23.76 3.36 -6.92
CA VAL A 79 23.03 3.76 -8.12
C VAL A 79 22.21 5.04 -7.94
N ILE A 80 22.18 5.62 -6.73
CA ILE A 80 21.40 6.81 -6.39
C ILE A 80 22.28 8.04 -6.28
N LYS A 81 23.42 7.93 -5.59
CA LYS A 81 24.37 9.06 -5.42
C LYS A 81 24.66 9.73 -6.78
N PRO A 82 24.61 11.05 -6.88
CA PRO A 82 24.88 12.06 -5.84
C PRO A 82 23.65 12.66 -5.11
N TYR A 83 22.51 12.04 -5.09
CA TYR A 83 21.30 12.52 -4.37
C TYR A 83 20.80 13.86 -4.91
N ASN A 84 20.50 13.89 -6.20
CA ASN A 84 20.20 15.11 -6.95
C ASN A 84 19.04 15.93 -6.39
N ILE A 85 18.07 15.29 -5.69
CA ILE A 85 16.88 15.97 -5.16
C ILE A 85 17.07 16.52 -3.75
N ASP A 86 18.17 16.21 -3.06
CA ASP A 86 18.36 16.66 -1.68
C ASP A 86 18.39 18.20 -1.57
N SER A 87 18.96 18.88 -2.56
CA SER A 87 18.96 20.35 -2.61
C SER A 87 17.55 20.92 -2.69
N VAL A 88 16.65 20.28 -3.41
CA VAL A 88 15.23 20.66 -3.48
C VAL A 88 14.56 20.46 -2.12
N ALA A 89 14.78 19.31 -1.51
CA ALA A 89 14.21 18.98 -0.19
C ALA A 89 14.63 19.98 0.89
N LYS A 90 15.90 20.39 0.88
CA LYS A 90 16.43 21.40 1.80
C LYS A 90 15.85 22.77 1.55
N ALA A 91 15.83 23.21 0.29
CA ALA A 91 15.29 24.51 -0.10
C ALA A 91 13.80 24.64 0.24
N GLU A 92 13.03 23.56 0.09
CA GLU A 92 11.59 23.52 0.36
C GLU A 92 11.24 23.14 1.81
N GLY A 93 12.22 22.77 2.61
CA GLY A 93 12.02 22.44 4.02
C GLY A 93 11.20 21.17 4.27
N TRP A 94 11.46 20.11 3.53
CA TRP A 94 10.68 18.85 3.62
C TRP A 94 10.64 18.25 5.04
N ASP A 95 11.69 18.40 5.84
CA ASP A 95 11.71 17.88 7.21
C ASP A 95 10.59 18.46 8.08
N ASN A 96 10.08 19.65 7.74
CA ASN A 96 8.96 20.28 8.42
C ASN A 96 7.60 20.01 7.76
N LEU A 97 7.59 19.34 6.61
CA LEU A 97 6.38 19.09 5.82
C LEU A 97 5.84 17.68 5.98
N VAL A 98 6.67 16.74 6.41
CA VAL A 98 6.30 15.33 6.62
C VAL A 98 6.68 14.89 8.02
N SER A 99 6.10 13.78 8.50
CA SER A 99 6.47 13.20 9.79
C SER A 99 7.92 12.71 9.77
N LYS A 100 8.55 12.62 10.95
CA LYS A 100 9.89 12.03 11.07
C LYS A 100 9.96 10.63 10.50
N GLN A 101 8.91 9.84 10.68
CA GLN A 101 8.84 8.46 10.20
C GLN A 101 8.84 8.40 8.68
N VAL A 102 8.04 9.23 8.02
CA VAL A 102 8.05 9.34 6.55
C VAL A 102 9.41 9.84 6.06
N ALA A 103 9.96 10.89 6.67
CA ALA A 103 11.27 11.43 6.30
C ALA A 103 12.38 10.37 6.36
N GLN A 104 12.39 9.53 7.38
CA GLN A 104 13.37 8.45 7.50
C GLN A 104 13.30 7.47 6.35
N HIS A 105 12.12 7.10 5.90
CA HIS A 105 11.97 6.22 4.74
C HIS A 105 12.52 6.84 3.45
N MET A 106 12.52 8.17 3.35
CA MET A 106 12.86 8.90 2.13
C MET A 106 14.33 9.28 2.02
N LYS A 107 15.15 8.95 3.01
CA LYS A 107 16.56 9.39 3.08
C LYS A 107 17.54 8.25 2.83
N CYS A 108 18.56 8.57 2.06
CA CYS A 108 19.76 7.79 1.79
C CYS A 108 20.97 8.36 2.52
N ASN A 109 22.16 7.83 2.23
CA ASN A 109 23.40 8.26 2.85
C ASN A 109 23.33 8.22 4.37
N ASN A 110 23.02 7.03 4.89
CA ASN A 110 22.82 6.81 6.32
C ASN A 110 21.75 7.75 6.90
N PHE A 111 20.62 7.87 6.19
CA PHE A 111 19.44 8.67 6.58
C PHE A 111 19.72 10.17 6.76
N THR A 112 20.63 10.72 5.96
CA THR A 112 21.01 12.13 6.04
C THR A 112 20.54 12.98 4.85
N GLN A 113 20.30 12.35 3.68
CA GLN A 113 19.97 13.09 2.46
C GLN A 113 18.76 12.48 1.75
N TYR A 114 17.83 13.33 1.34
CA TYR A 114 16.67 12.87 0.58
C TYR A 114 17.10 12.29 -0.76
N CYS A 115 16.63 11.09 -1.04
CA CYS A 115 16.81 10.38 -2.31
C CYS A 115 15.48 9.92 -2.90
N ALA A 116 14.39 10.09 -2.15
CA ALA A 116 13.05 9.76 -2.57
C ALA A 116 12.07 10.87 -2.17
N ALA A 117 11.00 11.01 -2.94
CA ALA A 117 9.91 11.94 -2.66
C ALA A 117 8.64 11.15 -2.33
N PRO A 118 8.00 11.41 -1.17
CA PRO A 118 6.79 10.71 -0.77
C PRO A 118 5.57 11.29 -1.47
N VAL A 119 4.71 10.41 -1.98
CA VAL A 119 3.50 10.80 -2.70
C VAL A 119 2.30 10.84 -1.76
N ASN A 120 2.23 9.88 -0.84
CA ASN A 120 1.05 9.65 -0.02
C ASN A 120 1.37 8.86 1.23
N ILE A 121 0.32 8.64 2.03
CA ILE A 121 0.26 7.57 3.02
C ILE A 121 -0.95 6.72 2.67
N HIS A 122 -0.72 5.42 2.47
CA HIS A 122 -1.76 4.41 2.33
C HIS A 122 -2.04 3.75 3.67
N ARG A 123 -3.30 3.59 4.00
CA ARG A 123 -3.72 2.64 5.03
C ARG A 123 -4.03 1.30 4.37
N ILE A 124 -3.50 0.22 4.93
CA ILE A 124 -3.64 -1.12 4.37
C ILE A 124 -4.81 -1.89 5.00
N ASP A 125 -5.02 -1.74 6.28
CA ASP A 125 -5.95 -2.53 7.09
C ASP A 125 -7.39 -2.01 7.00
N TRP A 126 -7.99 -2.18 5.81
CA TRP A 126 -9.35 -1.76 5.51
C TRP A 126 -10.26 -2.90 5.08
N PHE A 127 -11.51 -2.89 5.59
CA PHE A 127 -12.65 -3.54 4.94
C PHE A 127 -13.29 -2.61 3.93
N TRP A 128 -13.61 -3.15 2.77
CA TRP A 128 -14.49 -2.55 1.76
C TRP A 128 -15.70 -3.43 1.63
N ALA A 129 -16.89 -2.89 1.82
CA ALA A 129 -18.12 -3.66 1.82
C ALA A 129 -19.18 -3.05 0.92
N ASN A 130 -19.99 -3.91 0.28
CA ASN A 130 -21.17 -3.47 -0.46
C ASN A 130 -22.30 -3.16 0.53
N LYS A 131 -22.71 -1.89 0.62
CA LYS A 131 -23.71 -1.47 1.60
C LYS A 131 -25.06 -2.16 1.39
N SER A 132 -25.52 -2.24 0.15
CA SER A 132 -26.80 -2.87 -0.19
C SER A 132 -26.83 -4.35 0.20
N VAL A 133 -25.75 -5.08 -0.04
CA VAL A 133 -25.63 -6.50 0.35
C VAL A 133 -25.72 -6.66 1.86
N LEU A 134 -25.03 -5.82 2.62
CA LEU A 134 -25.07 -5.87 4.08
C LEU A 134 -26.46 -5.53 4.61
N ASP A 135 -27.07 -4.43 4.13
CA ASP A 135 -28.38 -3.99 4.56
C ASP A 135 -29.47 -5.04 4.25
N SER A 136 -29.41 -5.62 3.05
CA SER A 136 -30.39 -6.66 2.62
C SER A 136 -30.31 -7.94 3.44
N ASN A 137 -29.17 -8.19 4.08
CA ASN A 137 -28.94 -9.38 4.91
C ASN A 137 -28.89 -9.08 6.40
N GLY A 138 -29.21 -7.84 6.80
CA GLY A 138 -29.23 -7.43 8.20
C GLY A 138 -27.88 -7.51 8.89
N ILE A 139 -26.79 -7.23 8.16
CA ILE A 139 -25.42 -7.33 8.67
C ILE A 139 -24.90 -5.93 8.98
N LYS A 140 -24.37 -5.78 10.20
CA LYS A 140 -23.60 -4.59 10.60
C LYS A 140 -22.12 -4.83 10.30
N MET A 141 -21.34 -3.76 10.09
CA MET A 141 -19.90 -3.86 9.92
C MET A 141 -19.27 -4.56 11.11
N PRO A 142 -18.54 -5.65 10.89
CA PRO A 142 -17.90 -6.38 11.98
C PRO A 142 -16.74 -5.57 12.57
N THR A 143 -16.62 -5.63 13.90
CA THR A 143 -15.50 -5.02 14.64
C THR A 143 -14.58 -6.05 15.28
N THR A 144 -14.92 -7.32 15.18
CA THR A 144 -14.11 -8.47 15.62
C THR A 144 -14.09 -9.52 14.52
N TRP A 145 -13.07 -10.39 14.55
CA TRP A 145 -13.02 -11.51 13.61
C TRP A 145 -14.14 -12.52 13.85
N LYS A 146 -14.57 -12.67 15.10
CA LYS A 146 -15.74 -13.51 15.43
C LYS A 146 -17.01 -12.98 14.76
N GLN A 147 -17.25 -11.68 14.82
CA GLN A 147 -18.39 -11.03 14.16
C GLN A 147 -18.28 -11.16 12.63
N PHE A 148 -17.08 -10.99 12.09
CA PHE A 148 -16.85 -11.18 10.65
C PHE A 148 -17.20 -12.60 10.22
N ASN A 149 -16.72 -13.61 10.94
CA ASN A 149 -17.00 -15.01 10.62
C ASN A 149 -18.50 -15.31 10.67
N ALA A 150 -19.20 -14.80 11.67
CA ALA A 150 -20.65 -14.94 11.77
C ALA A 150 -21.39 -14.30 10.59
N ALA A 151 -20.98 -13.09 10.18
CA ALA A 151 -21.53 -12.41 9.03
C ALA A 151 -21.25 -13.19 7.72
N ALA A 152 -20.04 -13.69 7.58
CA ALA A 152 -19.63 -14.46 6.41
C ALA A 152 -20.42 -15.78 6.30
N ASP A 153 -20.61 -16.49 7.40
CA ASP A 153 -21.42 -17.72 7.45
C ASP A 153 -22.86 -17.44 7.00
N LYS A 154 -23.45 -16.35 7.47
CA LYS A 154 -24.80 -15.93 7.09
C LYS A 154 -24.91 -15.62 5.61
N LEU A 155 -23.94 -14.90 5.05
CA LEU A 155 -23.89 -14.56 3.62
C LEU A 155 -23.73 -15.82 2.77
N GLN A 156 -22.84 -16.72 3.16
CA GLN A 156 -22.60 -17.96 2.44
C GLN A 156 -23.84 -18.85 2.42
N ALA A 157 -24.59 -18.93 3.53
CA ALA A 157 -25.86 -19.64 3.60
C ALA A 157 -26.93 -19.01 2.70
N ALA A 158 -26.84 -17.71 2.43
CA ALA A 158 -27.73 -17.00 1.51
C ALA A 158 -27.27 -17.07 0.03
N GLY A 159 -26.18 -17.81 -0.25
CA GLY A 159 -25.66 -17.94 -1.61
C GLY A 159 -24.82 -16.74 -2.10
N ILE A 160 -24.39 -15.87 -1.20
CA ILE A 160 -23.58 -14.70 -1.52
C ILE A 160 -22.11 -14.99 -1.17
N ILE A 161 -21.19 -14.63 -2.06
CA ILE A 161 -19.75 -14.75 -1.78
C ILE A 161 -19.41 -13.77 -0.65
N PRO A 162 -18.98 -14.27 0.53
CA PRO A 162 -18.68 -13.37 1.65
C PRO A 162 -17.46 -12.49 1.39
N PHE A 163 -16.41 -13.06 0.79
CA PHE A 163 -15.10 -12.44 0.73
C PHE A 163 -14.55 -12.45 -0.71
N ALA A 164 -14.48 -11.26 -1.32
CA ALA A 164 -13.81 -11.07 -2.60
C ALA A 164 -12.29 -10.99 -2.36
N HIS A 165 -11.55 -11.87 -3.00
CA HIS A 165 -10.10 -11.95 -2.85
C HIS A 165 -9.44 -12.23 -4.19
N GLY A 166 -8.31 -11.58 -4.43
CA GLY A 166 -7.43 -11.91 -5.54
C GLY A 166 -6.32 -12.82 -5.04
N GLY A 167 -6.24 -14.03 -5.60
CA GLY A 167 -5.30 -15.06 -5.16
C GLY A 167 -3.88 -14.87 -5.68
N GLN A 168 -3.30 -13.70 -5.47
CA GLN A 168 -1.90 -13.40 -5.76
C GLN A 168 -1.13 -13.28 -4.44
N PRO A 169 0.16 -13.65 -4.39
CA PRO A 169 0.92 -13.65 -3.12
C PRO A 169 0.87 -12.34 -2.34
N TRP A 170 1.01 -11.20 -3.00
CA TRP A 170 0.96 -9.90 -2.32
C TRP A 170 -0.41 -9.60 -1.70
N GLN A 171 -1.49 -10.06 -2.33
CA GLN A 171 -2.84 -9.90 -1.79
C GLN A 171 -3.07 -10.83 -0.59
N ASP A 172 -2.54 -12.06 -0.64
CA ASP A 172 -2.56 -12.97 0.50
C ASP A 172 -1.83 -12.34 1.69
N ALA A 173 -0.67 -11.75 1.45
CA ALA A 173 0.11 -11.05 2.47
C ALA A 173 -0.62 -9.84 3.04
N THR A 174 -1.31 -9.07 2.21
CA THR A 174 -2.11 -7.92 2.63
C THR A 174 -3.22 -8.33 3.61
N VAL A 175 -3.91 -9.39 3.31
CA VAL A 175 -4.95 -9.95 4.20
C VAL A 175 -4.31 -10.49 5.48
N PHE A 176 -3.23 -11.25 5.34
CA PHE A 176 -2.54 -11.87 6.47
C PHE A 176 -2.07 -10.84 7.51
N GLU A 177 -1.46 -9.74 7.09
CA GLU A 177 -0.96 -8.74 8.04
C GLU A 177 -2.09 -8.02 8.78
N ALA A 178 -3.24 -7.81 8.12
CA ALA A 178 -4.42 -7.25 8.79
C ALA A 178 -4.97 -8.21 9.84
N VAL A 179 -5.03 -9.50 9.52
CA VAL A 179 -5.44 -10.55 10.47
C VAL A 179 -4.45 -10.63 11.65
N ALA A 180 -3.16 -10.57 11.34
CA ALA A 180 -2.10 -10.63 12.36
C ALA A 180 -2.19 -9.45 13.33
N LEU A 181 -2.40 -8.24 12.82
CA LEU A 181 -2.56 -7.05 13.65
C LEU A 181 -3.79 -7.16 14.55
N GLY A 182 -4.91 -7.63 14.01
CA GLY A 182 -6.16 -7.75 14.74
C GLY A 182 -6.15 -8.83 15.82
N ILE A 183 -5.55 -9.97 15.55
CA ILE A 183 -5.49 -11.09 16.50
C ILE A 183 -4.34 -10.93 17.48
N GLY A 184 -3.18 -10.52 17.00
CA GLY A 184 -1.97 -10.43 17.82
C GLY A 184 -1.81 -9.11 18.56
N GLY A 185 -2.32 -8.02 18.02
CA GLY A 185 -2.14 -6.67 18.56
C GLY A 185 -0.85 -6.01 18.09
N ASN A 186 -0.68 -4.75 18.51
CA ASN A 186 0.43 -3.90 18.05
C ASN A 186 1.81 -4.45 18.47
N ASP A 187 1.95 -4.84 19.72
CA ASP A 187 3.23 -5.36 20.23
C ASP A 187 3.62 -6.66 19.54
N PHE A 188 2.66 -7.54 19.31
CA PHE A 188 2.89 -8.78 18.57
C PHE A 188 3.34 -8.51 17.14
N TYR A 189 2.65 -7.60 16.44
CA TYR A 189 3.02 -7.22 15.06
C TYR A 189 4.46 -6.72 15.00
N LYS A 190 4.84 -5.85 15.92
CA LYS A 190 6.20 -5.31 15.99
C LYS A 190 7.21 -6.43 16.20
N LYS A 191 7.00 -7.32 17.15
CA LYS A 191 7.91 -8.44 17.43
C LYS A 191 8.05 -9.37 16.23
N ALA A 192 6.93 -9.74 15.60
CA ALA A 192 6.93 -10.69 14.50
C ALA A 192 7.49 -10.11 13.20
N PHE A 193 7.01 -8.92 12.80
CA PHE A 193 7.22 -8.41 11.44
C PHE A 193 8.17 -7.23 11.34
N ILE A 194 8.66 -6.72 12.44
CA ILE A 194 9.72 -5.71 12.47
C ILE A 194 10.97 -6.31 13.09
N ASP A 195 10.85 -6.91 14.27
CA ASP A 195 11.97 -7.46 15.02
C ASP A 195 12.33 -8.90 14.61
N LEU A 196 11.46 -9.59 13.87
CA LEU A 196 11.60 -11.00 13.47
C LEU A 196 11.86 -11.91 14.67
N ASP A 197 11.17 -11.67 15.78
CA ASP A 197 11.28 -12.48 16.99
C ASP A 197 10.74 -13.89 16.73
N GLN A 198 11.60 -14.91 16.95
CA GLN A 198 11.25 -16.29 16.63
C GLN A 198 10.07 -16.81 17.46
N ALA A 199 9.99 -16.44 18.72
CA ALA A 199 8.89 -16.87 19.57
C ALA A 199 7.54 -16.32 19.09
N ALA A 200 7.52 -15.07 18.59
CA ALA A 200 6.32 -14.48 17.99
C ALA A 200 5.96 -15.17 16.66
N LEU A 201 6.94 -15.39 15.80
CA LEU A 201 6.73 -15.98 14.47
C LEU A 201 6.19 -17.43 14.53
N SER A 202 6.62 -18.23 15.51
CA SER A 202 6.30 -19.66 15.59
C SER A 202 5.35 -20.03 16.72
N GLY A 203 4.88 -19.06 17.51
CA GLY A 203 4.09 -19.31 18.72
C GLY A 203 2.60 -19.52 18.46
N SER A 204 1.85 -19.70 19.54
CA SER A 204 0.41 -20.00 19.50
C SER A 204 -0.44 -18.88 18.91
N THR A 205 -0.03 -17.61 19.06
CA THR A 205 -0.72 -16.48 18.44
C THR A 205 -0.64 -16.58 16.92
N MET A 206 0.53 -16.91 16.38
CA MET A 206 0.69 -17.09 14.94
C MET A 206 -0.18 -18.24 14.40
N VAL A 207 -0.31 -19.32 15.16
CA VAL A 207 -1.22 -20.44 14.80
C VAL A 207 -2.66 -19.95 14.68
N LYS A 208 -3.13 -19.14 15.62
CA LYS A 208 -4.48 -18.54 15.57
C LYS A 208 -4.68 -17.64 14.36
N ILE A 209 -3.66 -16.92 13.96
CA ILE A 209 -3.68 -16.06 12.77
C ILE A 209 -3.85 -16.93 11.52
N PHE A 210 -3.08 -17.98 11.38
CA PHE A 210 -3.23 -18.91 10.26
C PHE A 210 -4.58 -19.63 10.27
N ASP A 211 -5.13 -19.95 11.43
CA ASP A 211 -6.48 -20.51 11.54
C ASP A 211 -7.53 -19.55 10.96
N GLN A 212 -7.42 -18.24 11.25
CA GLN A 212 -8.33 -17.25 10.66
C GLN A 212 -8.12 -17.12 9.15
N MET A 213 -6.90 -17.21 8.67
CA MET A 213 -6.62 -17.24 7.23
C MET A 213 -7.29 -18.43 6.55
N ARG A 214 -7.28 -19.59 7.17
CA ARG A 214 -7.98 -20.79 6.68
C ARG A 214 -9.48 -20.55 6.58
N LYS A 215 -10.08 -19.90 7.56
CA LYS A 215 -11.49 -19.50 7.50
C LYS A 215 -11.77 -18.56 6.35
N LEU A 216 -10.93 -17.54 6.15
CA LEU A 216 -11.08 -16.61 5.04
C LEU A 216 -11.01 -17.31 3.68
N LYS A 217 -10.14 -18.30 3.54
CA LYS A 217 -10.08 -19.14 2.33
C LYS A 217 -11.43 -19.79 2.05
N SER A 218 -12.10 -20.30 3.07
CA SER A 218 -13.40 -20.95 2.92
C SER A 218 -14.53 -20.01 2.47
N TYR A 219 -14.33 -18.69 2.61
CA TYR A 219 -15.28 -17.64 2.22
C TYR A 219 -15.03 -17.06 0.84
N THR A 220 -13.91 -17.42 0.20
CA THR A 220 -13.61 -17.00 -1.18
C THR A 220 -14.27 -17.91 -2.21
N ASP A 221 -14.43 -17.42 -3.42
CA ASP A 221 -14.93 -18.20 -4.54
C ASP A 221 -13.80 -18.96 -5.27
N ALA A 222 -14.17 -19.97 -6.06
CA ALA A 222 -13.23 -20.81 -6.78
C ALA A 222 -12.43 -20.04 -7.87
N GLY A 223 -12.91 -18.89 -8.32
CA GLY A 223 -12.24 -18.05 -9.33
C GLY A 223 -11.15 -17.16 -8.77
N SER A 224 -10.90 -17.19 -7.46
CA SER A 224 -9.93 -16.32 -6.77
C SER A 224 -8.47 -16.46 -7.25
N PRO A 225 -7.92 -17.67 -7.58
CA PRO A 225 -6.52 -17.78 -7.96
C PRO A 225 -6.14 -16.87 -9.13
N GLY A 226 -5.06 -16.11 -8.98
CA GLY A 226 -4.52 -15.21 -10.01
C GLY A 226 -5.31 -13.95 -10.28
N ARG A 227 -6.46 -13.75 -9.63
CA ARG A 227 -7.30 -12.58 -9.83
C ARG A 227 -6.59 -11.30 -9.38
N ASP A 228 -6.67 -10.26 -10.21
CA ASP A 228 -6.16 -8.94 -9.85
C ASP A 228 -6.99 -8.29 -8.76
N TRP A 229 -6.38 -7.45 -7.95
CA TRP A 229 -7.03 -6.81 -6.80
C TRP A 229 -8.24 -5.95 -7.18
N ASN A 230 -8.13 -5.22 -8.29
CA ASN A 230 -9.20 -4.34 -8.76
C ASN A 230 -10.39 -5.12 -9.33
N VAL A 231 -10.16 -6.33 -9.83
CA VAL A 231 -11.24 -7.25 -10.23
C VAL A 231 -12.01 -7.71 -8.99
N ALA A 232 -11.32 -8.05 -7.91
CA ALA A 232 -11.97 -8.37 -6.62
C ALA A 232 -12.77 -7.18 -6.08
N THR A 233 -12.22 -5.97 -6.16
CA THR A 233 -12.94 -4.74 -5.79
C THR A 233 -14.22 -4.59 -6.65
N GLY A 234 -14.14 -4.87 -7.94
CA GLY A 234 -15.29 -4.88 -8.85
C GLY A 234 -16.41 -5.82 -8.41
N MET A 235 -16.07 -6.97 -7.84
CA MET A 235 -17.07 -7.92 -7.31
C MET A 235 -17.85 -7.31 -6.14
N VAL A 236 -17.18 -6.55 -5.28
CA VAL A 236 -17.85 -5.81 -4.19
C VAL A 236 -18.72 -4.70 -4.77
N MET A 237 -18.21 -3.93 -5.72
CA MET A 237 -18.99 -2.86 -6.38
C MET A 237 -20.26 -3.40 -7.00
N ASP A 238 -20.21 -4.56 -7.65
CA ASP A 238 -21.33 -5.17 -8.38
C ASP A 238 -22.28 -5.96 -7.46
N GLY A 239 -21.97 -6.09 -6.17
CA GLY A 239 -22.78 -6.86 -5.22
C GLY A 239 -22.67 -8.38 -5.35
N LYS A 240 -21.67 -8.88 -6.10
CA LYS A 240 -21.39 -10.32 -6.21
C LYS A 240 -20.73 -10.85 -4.95
N ALA A 241 -19.98 -10.03 -4.25
CA ALA A 241 -19.35 -10.34 -2.99
C ALA A 241 -19.62 -9.22 -1.97
N ALA A 242 -19.56 -9.55 -0.68
CA ALA A 242 -19.88 -8.61 0.38
C ALA A 242 -18.70 -7.78 0.85
N PHE A 243 -17.54 -8.41 1.07
CA PHE A 243 -16.35 -7.78 1.66
C PHE A 243 -15.10 -8.02 0.85
N GLN A 244 -14.19 -7.06 0.92
CA GLN A 244 -12.79 -7.21 0.51
C GLN A 244 -11.90 -6.62 1.60
N ILE A 245 -10.74 -7.22 1.85
CA ILE A 245 -9.66 -6.62 2.62
C ILE A 245 -8.60 -6.14 1.63
N MET A 246 -8.41 -4.83 1.57
CA MET A 246 -7.48 -4.21 0.63
C MET A 246 -7.12 -2.82 1.14
N GLY A 247 -5.95 -2.33 0.77
CA GLY A 247 -5.55 -0.98 1.09
C GLY A 247 -6.47 0.07 0.49
N ASP A 248 -6.30 1.30 0.93
CA ASP A 248 -7.17 2.42 0.56
C ASP A 248 -7.16 2.77 -0.93
N TRP A 249 -6.22 2.25 -1.72
CA TRP A 249 -6.26 2.38 -3.19
C TRP A 249 -7.52 1.74 -3.79
N ALA A 250 -8.17 0.80 -3.11
CA ALA A 250 -9.45 0.26 -3.53
C ALA A 250 -10.51 1.36 -3.61
N LYS A 251 -10.48 2.36 -2.73
CA LYS A 251 -11.41 3.49 -2.76
C LYS A 251 -11.32 4.27 -4.07
N GLY A 252 -10.12 4.39 -4.63
CA GLY A 252 -9.93 5.04 -5.93
C GLY A 252 -10.74 4.39 -7.05
N GLU A 253 -10.92 3.06 -7.00
CA GLU A 253 -11.75 2.32 -7.97
C GLU A 253 -13.23 2.63 -7.79
N PHE A 254 -13.73 2.70 -6.55
CA PHE A 254 -15.11 3.13 -6.27
C PHE A 254 -15.35 4.56 -6.76
N SER A 255 -14.44 5.47 -6.46
CA SER A 255 -14.54 6.88 -6.86
C SER A 255 -14.54 7.05 -8.38
N ALA A 256 -13.69 6.28 -9.08
CA ALA A 256 -13.62 6.30 -10.55
C ALA A 256 -14.93 5.87 -11.21
N LYS A 257 -15.76 5.09 -10.53
CA LYS A 257 -17.11 4.66 -10.97
C LYS A 257 -18.21 5.60 -10.48
N GLY A 258 -17.87 6.69 -9.80
CA GLY A 258 -18.85 7.63 -9.26
C GLY A 258 -19.60 7.11 -8.03
N LEU A 259 -19.10 6.07 -7.38
CA LEU A 259 -19.71 5.51 -6.18
C LEU A 259 -19.32 6.32 -4.94
N VAL A 260 -20.21 6.40 -3.97
CA VAL A 260 -20.11 7.27 -2.81
C VAL A 260 -20.05 6.46 -1.52
N SER A 261 -19.07 6.78 -0.68
CA SER A 261 -18.91 6.18 0.65
C SER A 261 -20.15 6.45 1.52
N GLY A 262 -20.59 5.43 2.23
CA GLY A 262 -21.77 5.49 3.09
C GLY A 262 -23.11 5.30 2.36
N LYS A 263 -23.11 5.42 1.04
CA LYS A 263 -24.28 5.21 0.19
C LYS A 263 -24.19 3.91 -0.60
N ASP A 264 -23.12 3.75 -1.35
CA ASP A 264 -22.90 2.60 -2.24
C ASP A 264 -22.00 1.54 -1.62
N TYR A 265 -21.04 1.96 -0.83
CA TYR A 265 -20.09 1.09 -0.14
C TYR A 265 -19.75 1.65 1.24
N ILE A 266 -19.17 0.79 2.07
CA ILE A 266 -18.70 1.13 3.41
C ILE A 266 -17.22 0.84 3.49
N CYS A 267 -16.44 1.80 4.01
CA CYS A 267 -15.08 1.59 4.45
C CYS A 267 -15.06 1.45 5.97
N SER A 268 -14.31 0.50 6.48
CA SER A 268 -14.14 0.31 7.92
C SER A 268 -12.78 -0.31 8.19
N PRO A 269 -12.10 0.09 9.28
CA PRO A 269 -10.87 -0.61 9.67
C PRO A 269 -11.14 -2.09 9.91
N THR A 270 -10.18 -2.93 9.54
CA THR A 270 -10.20 -4.33 9.99
C THR A 270 -10.05 -4.38 11.52
N PRO A 271 -10.52 -5.44 12.18
CA PRO A 271 -10.46 -5.52 13.64
C PRO A 271 -9.04 -5.29 14.17
N SER A 272 -8.87 -4.31 15.04
CA SER A 272 -7.62 -4.04 15.76
C SER A 272 -7.89 -3.12 16.95
N ASN A 273 -6.91 -2.98 17.83
CA ASN A 273 -6.95 -2.03 18.94
C ASN A 273 -5.94 -0.91 18.69
N ASN A 274 -6.41 0.20 18.09
CA ASN A 274 -5.60 1.36 17.73
C ASN A 274 -4.43 1.05 16.77
N GLY A 275 -4.51 -0.04 16.02
CA GLY A 275 -3.51 -0.38 15.01
C GLY A 275 -3.79 0.32 13.69
N TYR A 276 -2.73 0.66 13.00
CA TYR A 276 -2.79 1.28 11.66
C TYR A 276 -1.59 0.80 10.85
N LEU A 277 -1.87 0.01 9.82
CA LEU A 277 -0.85 -0.45 8.88
C LEU A 277 -0.70 0.56 7.76
N TYR A 278 0.51 1.01 7.52
CA TYR A 278 0.76 2.00 6.47
C TYR A 278 1.81 1.55 5.46
N ASN A 279 1.69 2.07 4.24
CA ASN A 279 2.82 2.19 3.32
C ASN A 279 2.85 3.61 2.72
N VAL A 280 4.02 3.99 2.27
CA VAL A 280 4.26 5.26 1.60
C VAL A 280 4.68 4.96 0.18
N ASP A 281 3.89 5.40 -0.80
CA ASP A 281 4.35 5.40 -2.18
C ASP A 281 5.34 6.54 -2.36
N SER A 282 6.44 6.23 -2.99
CA SER A 282 7.51 7.20 -3.22
C SER A 282 8.18 6.95 -4.56
N PHE A 283 8.83 7.99 -5.07
CA PHE A 283 9.72 7.87 -6.21
C PHE A 283 11.16 8.04 -5.75
N VAL A 284 12.00 7.07 -6.08
CA VAL A 284 13.44 7.14 -5.88
C VAL A 284 14.07 7.75 -7.13
N PHE A 285 15.06 8.59 -6.93
CA PHE A 285 15.75 9.32 -7.99
C PHE A 285 17.17 8.76 -8.15
N TYR A 286 17.43 8.23 -9.34
CA TYR A 286 18.68 7.53 -9.64
C TYR A 286 19.74 8.46 -10.19
N ASN A 287 20.98 7.97 -10.28
CA ASN A 287 22.04 8.67 -10.97
C ASN A 287 21.73 8.73 -12.47
N VAL A 288 21.63 9.92 -13.01
CA VAL A 288 21.38 10.17 -14.43
C VAL A 288 22.48 11.08 -14.99
N LYS A 289 22.71 10.97 -16.29
CA LYS A 289 23.69 11.79 -17.02
C LYS A 289 22.98 12.85 -17.84
N GLY A 290 23.46 14.08 -17.72
CA GLY A 290 22.93 15.22 -18.46
C GLY A 290 22.16 16.19 -17.60
N ALA A 291 22.42 17.48 -17.82
CA ALA A 291 21.78 18.56 -17.04
C ALA A 291 20.26 18.57 -17.20
N ASP A 292 19.74 18.26 -18.39
CA ASP A 292 18.30 18.18 -18.66
C ASP A 292 17.60 17.09 -17.82
N LYS A 293 18.24 15.96 -17.62
CA LYS A 293 17.72 14.86 -16.78
C LYS A 293 17.78 15.19 -15.29
N VAL A 294 18.86 15.83 -14.83
CA VAL A 294 18.96 16.29 -13.44
C VAL A 294 17.91 17.35 -13.14
N GLU A 295 17.71 18.30 -14.05
CA GLU A 295 16.65 19.31 -13.91
C GLU A 295 15.25 18.66 -13.92
N GLY A 296 15.06 17.63 -14.74
CA GLY A 296 13.83 16.83 -14.73
C GLY A 296 13.55 16.17 -13.40
N GLN A 297 14.57 15.60 -12.76
CA GLN A 297 14.46 15.02 -11.43
C GLN A 297 14.06 16.06 -10.37
N LYS A 298 14.72 17.21 -10.39
CA LYS A 298 14.44 18.29 -9.43
C LYS A 298 13.02 18.85 -9.62
N LEU A 299 12.61 19.07 -10.85
CA LEU A 299 11.24 19.51 -11.14
C LEU A 299 10.21 18.47 -10.69
N LEU A 300 10.44 17.22 -10.99
CA LEU A 300 9.53 16.12 -10.60
C LEU A 300 9.41 16.02 -9.07
N ALA A 301 10.53 16.06 -8.35
CA ALA A 301 10.54 16.00 -6.88
C ALA A 301 9.76 17.18 -6.27
N SER A 302 9.97 18.39 -6.78
CA SER A 302 9.26 19.58 -6.32
C SER A 302 7.75 19.47 -6.56
N LEU A 303 7.33 18.97 -7.72
CA LEU A 303 5.92 18.78 -8.06
C LEU A 303 5.26 17.69 -7.20
N ILE A 304 5.95 16.58 -6.94
CA ILE A 304 5.44 15.51 -6.07
C ILE A 304 5.12 16.05 -4.67
N MET A 305 5.96 16.91 -4.14
CA MET A 305 5.76 17.52 -2.82
C MET A 305 4.89 18.78 -2.85
N GLY A 306 4.40 19.20 -4.00
CA GLY A 306 3.49 20.34 -4.10
C GLY A 306 2.13 20.06 -3.44
N LYS A 307 1.55 21.05 -2.75
CA LYS A 307 0.26 20.90 -2.06
C LYS A 307 -0.86 20.50 -3.02
N ASN A 308 -0.91 21.08 -4.19
CA ASN A 308 -1.95 20.78 -5.17
C ASN A 308 -1.90 19.32 -5.62
N PHE A 309 -0.71 18.85 -5.99
CA PHE A 309 -0.53 17.47 -6.40
C PHE A 309 -0.85 16.50 -5.24
N GLN A 310 -0.33 16.75 -4.04
CA GLN A 310 -0.61 15.93 -2.84
C GLN A 310 -2.11 15.81 -2.58
N LYS A 311 -2.85 16.89 -2.76
CA LYS A 311 -4.31 16.90 -2.58
C LYS A 311 -5.01 16.13 -3.71
N VAL A 312 -4.84 16.57 -4.95
CA VAL A 312 -5.62 16.07 -6.09
C VAL A 312 -5.27 14.60 -6.40
N PHE A 313 -3.98 14.27 -6.40
CA PHE A 313 -3.54 12.88 -6.59
C PHE A 313 -4.20 11.93 -5.58
N ASN A 314 -4.15 12.30 -4.30
CA ASN A 314 -4.66 11.43 -3.24
C ASN A 314 -6.18 11.33 -3.23
N MET A 315 -6.89 12.36 -3.69
CA MET A 315 -8.34 12.28 -3.89
C MET A 315 -8.70 11.22 -4.94
N TYR A 316 -7.93 11.11 -6.03
CA TYR A 316 -8.13 10.08 -7.06
C TYR A 316 -7.59 8.70 -6.65
N LYS A 317 -6.42 8.67 -6.00
CA LYS A 317 -5.76 7.41 -5.61
C LYS A 317 -6.49 6.69 -4.49
N GLY A 318 -7.16 7.43 -3.63
CA GLY A 318 -7.86 6.89 -2.47
C GLY A 318 -7.06 6.92 -1.18
N SER A 319 -5.85 7.45 -1.22
CA SER A 319 -4.93 7.61 -0.08
C SER A 319 -5.04 9.01 0.53
N ILE A 320 -4.14 9.31 1.46
CA ILE A 320 -4.05 10.63 2.09
C ILE A 320 -2.70 11.28 1.79
N PRO A 321 -2.62 12.63 1.84
CA PRO A 321 -1.34 13.32 1.59
C PRO A 321 -0.23 12.90 2.56
N ALA A 322 0.99 12.82 2.05
CA ALA A 322 2.18 12.66 2.89
C ALA A 322 2.53 13.98 3.61
N ARG A 323 2.25 15.11 2.98
CA ARG A 323 2.42 16.43 3.61
C ARG A 323 1.41 16.63 4.72
N LEU A 324 1.88 17.17 5.84
CA LEU A 324 1.05 17.39 7.04
C LEU A 324 0.17 18.65 6.93
N ASP A 325 0.48 19.56 6.01
CA ASP A 325 -0.15 20.88 5.89
C ASP A 325 -1.17 20.98 4.74
N VAL A 326 -1.62 19.84 4.20
CA VAL A 326 -2.69 19.80 3.21
C VAL A 326 -4.02 19.64 3.90
N SER A 327 -4.98 20.56 3.62
CA SER A 327 -6.32 20.47 4.18
C SER A 327 -7.04 19.20 3.74
N MET A 328 -7.74 18.54 4.67
CA MET A 328 -8.57 17.36 4.41
C MET A 328 -10.03 17.71 4.10
N ASP A 329 -10.40 18.99 4.06
CA ASP A 329 -11.81 19.43 3.95
C ASP A 329 -12.53 18.89 2.72
N ASP A 330 -11.81 18.77 1.60
CA ASP A 330 -12.39 18.28 0.32
C ASP A 330 -12.28 16.76 0.15
N PHE A 331 -11.69 16.06 1.11
CA PHE A 331 -11.60 14.61 1.10
C PHE A 331 -12.90 13.98 1.61
N ASP A 332 -13.14 12.73 1.21
CA ASP A 332 -14.30 11.97 1.66
C ASP A 332 -14.17 11.47 3.11
N ASP A 333 -15.25 10.85 3.60
CA ASP A 333 -15.30 10.36 4.99
C ASP A 333 -14.26 9.27 5.27
N CYS A 334 -13.96 8.41 4.30
CA CYS A 334 -12.94 7.37 4.46
C CYS A 334 -11.55 7.98 4.65
N ALA A 335 -11.17 8.96 3.83
CA ALA A 335 -9.89 9.64 3.95
C ALA A 335 -9.78 10.43 5.25
N LYS A 336 -10.84 11.12 5.65
CA LYS A 336 -10.89 11.84 6.94
C LYS A 336 -10.72 10.89 8.12
N LYS A 337 -11.37 9.72 8.07
CA LYS A 337 -11.22 8.69 9.09
C LYS A 337 -9.79 8.13 9.10
N SER A 338 -9.22 7.86 7.94
CA SER A 338 -7.81 7.41 7.83
C SER A 338 -6.87 8.42 8.48
N ASN A 339 -7.04 9.70 8.20
CA ASN A 339 -6.21 10.76 8.77
C ASN A 339 -6.39 10.87 10.30
N SER A 340 -7.62 10.79 10.78
CA SER A 340 -7.93 10.80 12.22
C SER A 340 -7.34 9.57 12.93
N ASP A 341 -7.51 8.39 12.35
CA ASP A 341 -6.98 7.14 12.90
C ASP A 341 -5.43 7.10 12.86
N LEU A 342 -4.81 7.68 11.84
CA LEU A 342 -3.36 7.84 11.74
C LEU A 342 -2.82 8.64 12.93
N ASN A 343 -3.45 9.76 13.23
CA ASN A 343 -3.07 10.61 14.35
C ASN A 343 -3.25 9.89 15.69
N ALA A 344 -4.37 9.19 15.87
CA ALA A 344 -4.64 8.42 17.09
C ALA A 344 -3.65 7.27 17.26
N ALA A 345 -3.39 6.50 16.20
CA ALA A 345 -2.43 5.40 16.23
C ALA A 345 -1.01 5.89 16.51
N SER A 346 -0.61 7.00 15.90
CA SER A 346 0.70 7.61 16.14
C SER A 346 0.91 7.94 17.61
N LYS A 347 -0.10 8.52 18.28
CA LYS A 347 -0.06 8.84 19.70
C LYS A 347 -0.06 7.60 20.59
N ALA A 348 -0.74 6.54 20.20
CA ALA A 348 -0.89 5.31 20.97
C ALA A 348 0.22 4.27 20.67
N GLY A 349 1.19 4.58 19.80
CA GLY A 349 2.23 3.64 19.38
C GLY A 349 1.73 2.53 18.49
N GLY A 350 0.59 2.72 17.81
CA GLY A 350 -0.04 1.72 16.94
C GLY A 350 0.21 1.92 15.44
N LEU A 351 1.08 2.84 15.07
CA LEU A 351 1.44 3.08 13.67
C LEU A 351 2.49 2.07 13.23
N MET A 352 2.09 1.12 12.39
CA MET A 352 2.92 -0.04 12.01
C MET A 352 3.25 -0.01 10.52
N PRO A 353 4.55 -0.09 10.15
CA PRO A 353 4.93 -0.23 8.74
C PRO A 353 4.46 -1.58 8.21
N SER A 354 3.86 -1.57 7.02
CA SER A 354 3.38 -2.79 6.37
C SER A 354 4.55 -3.68 5.95
N TYR A 355 4.60 -4.92 6.44
CA TYR A 355 5.55 -5.89 5.93
C TYR A 355 5.18 -6.32 4.50
N ALA A 356 3.89 -6.50 4.23
CA ALA A 356 3.39 -6.96 2.93
C ALA A 356 3.70 -5.98 1.80
N HIS A 357 3.78 -4.70 2.10
CA HIS A 357 4.04 -3.63 1.13
C HIS A 357 5.43 -3.03 1.24
N GLY A 358 6.37 -3.80 1.75
CA GLY A 358 7.79 -3.47 1.72
C GLY A 358 8.21 -2.30 2.60
N MET A 359 7.50 -2.03 3.70
CA MET A 359 7.81 -0.92 4.61
C MET A 359 8.58 -1.34 5.86
N ALA A 360 8.49 -2.62 6.26
CA ALA A 360 9.02 -3.10 7.54
C ALA A 360 10.35 -3.84 7.42
N LEU A 361 10.51 -4.61 6.36
CA LEU A 361 11.60 -5.58 6.21
C LEU A 361 12.25 -5.44 4.83
N LYS A 362 13.45 -6.02 4.68
CA LYS A 362 14.10 -6.20 3.38
C LYS A 362 13.29 -7.16 2.51
N GLY A 363 13.38 -7.00 1.20
CA GLY A 363 12.58 -7.77 0.24
C GLY A 363 12.69 -9.29 0.40
N ALA A 364 13.88 -9.81 0.67
CA ALA A 364 14.08 -11.24 0.88
C ALA A 364 13.34 -11.77 2.12
N GLN A 365 13.32 -11.00 3.20
CA GLN A 365 12.61 -11.36 4.44
C GLN A 365 11.10 -11.31 4.26
N SER A 366 10.60 -10.23 3.67
CA SER A 366 9.17 -10.10 3.35
C SER A 366 8.69 -11.21 2.42
N GLY A 367 9.48 -11.53 1.40
CA GLY A 367 9.20 -12.59 0.44
C GLY A 367 9.13 -13.96 1.10
N ALA A 368 10.06 -14.26 2.00
CA ALA A 368 10.07 -15.54 2.72
C ALA A 368 8.80 -15.73 3.57
N ILE A 369 8.35 -14.70 4.27
CA ILE A 369 7.10 -14.73 5.03
C ILE A 369 5.91 -14.94 4.09
N THR A 370 5.84 -14.16 3.02
CA THR A 370 4.74 -14.23 2.04
C THR A 370 4.66 -15.61 1.39
N ASP A 371 5.78 -16.26 1.10
CA ASP A 371 5.80 -17.61 0.52
C ASP A 371 5.11 -18.62 1.45
N VAL A 372 5.36 -18.55 2.73
CA VAL A 372 4.70 -19.43 3.72
C VAL A 372 3.19 -19.13 3.78
N VAL A 373 2.81 -17.85 3.82
CA VAL A 373 1.41 -17.42 3.85
C VAL A 373 0.64 -17.96 2.63
N THR A 374 1.19 -17.77 1.45
CA THR A 374 0.58 -18.25 0.20
C THR A 374 0.51 -19.77 0.15
N GLN A 375 1.57 -20.46 0.58
CA GLN A 375 1.58 -21.92 0.64
C GLN A 375 0.48 -22.46 1.59
N HIS A 376 0.35 -21.88 2.78
CA HIS A 376 -0.70 -22.26 3.74
C HIS A 376 -2.09 -21.99 3.15
N PHE A 377 -2.29 -20.82 2.55
CA PHE A 377 -3.59 -20.40 2.01
C PHE A 377 -4.08 -21.33 0.87
N ASN A 378 -3.16 -21.82 0.06
CA ASN A 378 -3.48 -22.61 -1.15
C ASN A 378 -3.25 -24.11 -1.01
N SER A 379 -2.98 -24.62 0.19
CA SER A 379 -2.72 -26.04 0.43
C SER A 379 -3.41 -26.53 1.72
N ASN A 380 -3.21 -27.81 2.03
CA ASN A 380 -3.68 -28.40 3.29
C ASN A 380 -2.67 -28.27 4.44
N MET A 381 -1.65 -27.41 4.27
CA MET A 381 -0.68 -27.17 5.32
C MET A 381 -1.38 -26.76 6.62
N SER A 382 -1.03 -27.40 7.73
CA SER A 382 -1.60 -27.03 9.04
C SER A 382 -1.11 -25.65 9.47
N SER A 383 -1.92 -24.97 10.28
CA SER A 383 -1.53 -23.68 10.86
C SER A 383 -0.30 -23.79 11.75
N LYS A 384 -0.13 -24.90 12.46
CA LYS A 384 1.06 -25.17 13.26
C LYS A 384 2.31 -25.31 12.39
N ASP A 385 2.22 -26.06 11.29
CA ASP A 385 3.35 -26.21 10.36
C ASP A 385 3.71 -24.90 9.68
N ALA A 386 2.71 -24.10 9.32
CA ALA A 386 2.93 -22.77 8.74
C ALA A 386 3.68 -21.85 9.72
N ALA A 387 3.24 -21.80 10.99
CA ALA A 387 3.91 -21.04 12.03
C ALA A 387 5.37 -21.50 12.25
N MET A 388 5.60 -22.79 12.22
CA MET A 388 6.95 -23.36 12.38
C MET A 388 7.89 -23.01 11.21
N LYS A 389 7.35 -22.75 10.02
CA LYS A 389 8.14 -22.36 8.85
C LYS A 389 8.54 -20.88 8.85
N LEU A 390 7.87 -20.06 9.61
CA LEU A 390 8.24 -18.66 9.76
C LEU A 390 9.45 -18.51 10.67
#